data_e9ef28bffb22abb2094ae678c02bf814
#
_entry.id   e9ef28bffb22abb2094ae678c02bf814
#
_cell.length_a   1.000
_cell.length_b   1.000
_cell.length_c   1.000
_cell.angle_alpha   90.00
_cell.angle_beta   90.00
_cell.angle_gamma   90.00
#
_symmetry.space_group_name_H-M   'P 1'
#
loop_
_entity.id
_entity.type
_entity.pdbx_description
1 polymer ?
#
loop_
_entity_poly.entity_id
_entity_poly.type
_entity_poly.pdbx_seq_one_letter_code
_entity_poly.pdbx_strand_id
1 'polypeptide(L)'
;MTPSPRCEGSAEERLTRAGFFVGTLQYVAPETLSGELVGEQADVYSLATITYYLLSECLPFPGRNPRELFQQLLSQDPIPLNQAKRGLRFSPAVEAAVMNGLQRDLSKRSKSVDEFARGFCTAVRDEGGQKGGFLANLFRKGPR
;
A
#
# COMPACT_ATOMS: atom_id res chain seq x y z
N MET A 1 26.11 -5.04 0.79
CA MET A 1 25.44 -3.95 1.50
C MET A 1 23.94 -4.15 1.41
N THR A 2 23.32 -4.56 2.48
CA THR A 2 21.85 -4.63 2.54
C THR A 2 21.31 -3.21 2.63
N PRO A 3 20.38 -2.80 1.77
CA PRO A 3 19.75 -1.51 1.93
C PRO A 3 19.04 -1.45 3.28
N SER A 4 19.24 -0.35 3.99
CA SER A 4 18.56 -0.07 5.25
C SER A 4 17.05 -0.22 5.09
N PRO A 5 16.33 -0.77 6.07
CA PRO A 5 14.89 -0.80 6.05
C PRO A 5 14.36 0.63 5.91
N ARG A 6 13.60 0.86 4.86
CA ARG A 6 13.16 2.19 4.43
C ARG A 6 12.03 2.80 5.28
N CYS A 7 11.70 2.14 6.38
CA CYS A 7 10.65 2.57 7.31
C CYS A 7 11.18 2.89 8.70
N GLU A 8 12.40 3.40 8.82
CA GLU A 8 12.92 3.89 10.09
C GLU A 8 12.55 5.35 10.31
N GLY A 9 11.41 5.56 10.86
CA GLY A 9 10.96 6.83 11.41
C GLY A 9 9.76 6.55 12.31
N SER A 10 9.80 7.00 13.55
CA SER A 10 8.67 6.83 14.46
C SER A 10 7.44 7.53 13.88
N ALA A 11 6.27 6.94 14.10
CA ALA A 11 5.00 7.52 13.68
C ALA A 11 4.80 8.96 14.19
N GLU A 12 5.43 9.29 15.30
CA GLU A 12 5.39 10.62 15.93
C GLU A 12 6.17 11.69 15.15
N GLU A 13 7.32 11.34 14.57
CA GLU A 13 8.07 12.28 13.73
C GLU A 13 7.38 12.65 12.43
N ARG A 14 6.48 11.80 11.95
CA ARG A 14 5.71 12.04 10.74
C ARG A 14 4.55 13.00 10.93
N LEU A 15 4.03 13.11 12.14
CA LEU A 15 2.87 13.95 12.48
C LEU A 15 3.20 15.43 12.65
N THR A 16 4.45 15.79 12.94
CA THR A 16 4.77 17.11 13.50
C THR A 16 5.51 18.07 12.60
N ARG A 17 6.01 17.68 11.42
CA ARG A 17 6.95 18.53 10.64
C ARG A 17 6.56 18.97 9.24
N ALA A 18 5.49 19.24 8.87
CA ALA A 18 4.93 19.65 7.57
C ALA A 18 3.66 18.86 7.28
N GLY A 19 3.21 18.44 8.29
CA GLY A 19 2.53 17.26 8.70
C GLY A 19 1.21 17.03 8.02
N PHE A 20 0.30 17.93 7.99
CA PHE A 20 -1.07 17.69 7.52
C PHE A 20 -1.16 17.45 6.01
N PHE A 21 -0.31 18.08 5.22
CA PHE A 21 -0.35 17.96 3.77
C PHE A 21 0.31 16.69 3.24
N VAL A 22 1.41 16.28 3.84
CA VAL A 22 2.11 15.04 3.43
C VAL A 22 1.29 13.81 3.75
N GLY A 23 0.62 13.78 4.90
CA GLY A 23 -0.22 12.65 5.30
C GLY A 23 -1.36 12.38 4.33
N THR A 24 -2.02 13.41 3.81
CA THR A 24 -3.12 13.28 2.85
C THR A 24 -2.62 12.89 1.46
N LEU A 25 -1.53 13.48 0.98
CA LEU A 25 -0.95 13.21 -0.34
C LEU A 25 -0.48 11.76 -0.50
N GLN A 26 -0.11 11.10 0.58
CA GLN A 26 0.34 9.71 0.55
C GLN A 26 -0.73 8.72 0.09
N TYR A 27 -2.00 9.08 0.17
CA TYR A 27 -3.13 8.25 -0.22
C TYR A 27 -3.78 8.68 -1.53
N VAL A 28 -3.33 9.78 -2.12
CA VAL A 28 -3.90 10.35 -3.34
C VAL A 28 -3.33 9.65 -4.58
N ALA A 29 -4.20 9.28 -5.51
CA ALA A 29 -3.79 8.65 -6.75
C ALA A 29 -2.99 9.61 -7.64
N PRO A 30 -1.98 9.12 -8.40
CA PRO A 30 -1.13 9.95 -9.25
C PRO A 30 -1.90 10.80 -10.26
N GLU A 31 -2.94 10.24 -10.90
CA GLU A 31 -3.78 10.96 -11.87
C GLU A 31 -4.53 12.14 -11.25
N THR A 32 -4.87 12.07 -9.96
CA THR A 32 -5.49 13.18 -9.24
C THR A 32 -4.55 14.37 -9.14
N LEU A 33 -3.25 14.12 -8.98
CA LEU A 33 -2.23 15.16 -8.89
C LEU A 33 -1.93 15.82 -10.25
N SER A 34 -2.09 15.08 -11.34
CA SER A 34 -1.89 15.60 -12.68
C SER A 34 -3.12 16.30 -13.26
N GLY A 35 -4.21 16.40 -12.52
CA GLY A 35 -5.43 17.09 -12.95
C GLY A 35 -6.25 16.35 -13.98
N GLU A 36 -6.03 15.04 -14.13
CA GLU A 36 -6.83 14.19 -15.00
C GLU A 36 -8.21 13.92 -14.39
N LEU A 37 -9.14 13.43 -15.22
CA LEU A 37 -10.45 13.00 -14.75
C LEU A 37 -10.32 11.86 -13.75
N VAL A 38 -10.78 12.11 -12.54
CA VAL A 38 -10.69 11.17 -11.42
C VAL A 38 -11.96 10.32 -11.37
N GLY A 39 -11.79 9.01 -11.42
CA GLY A 39 -12.87 8.05 -11.31
C GLY A 39 -12.70 7.12 -10.12
N GLU A 40 -13.49 6.06 -10.08
CA GLU A 40 -13.47 5.03 -9.03
C GLU A 40 -12.08 4.39 -8.86
N GLN A 41 -11.27 4.35 -9.91
CA GLN A 41 -9.91 3.80 -9.82
C GLN A 41 -8.98 4.62 -8.93
N ALA A 42 -9.27 5.89 -8.68
CA ALA A 42 -8.55 6.68 -7.69
C ALA A 42 -8.85 6.20 -6.26
N ASP A 43 -10.09 5.80 -5.99
CA ASP A 43 -10.47 5.18 -4.72
C ASP A 43 -9.81 3.82 -4.52
N VAL A 44 -9.68 3.04 -5.59
CA VAL A 44 -8.90 1.78 -5.58
C VAL A 44 -7.47 2.03 -5.14
N TYR A 45 -6.82 3.06 -5.69
CA TYR A 45 -5.46 3.41 -5.31
C TYR A 45 -5.35 3.78 -3.83
N SER A 46 -6.25 4.63 -3.35
CA SER A 46 -6.28 5.03 -1.93
C SER A 46 -6.51 3.84 -1.01
N LEU A 47 -7.44 2.96 -1.35
CA LEU A 47 -7.72 1.73 -0.60
C LEU A 47 -6.51 0.78 -0.61
N ALA A 48 -5.85 0.62 -1.75
CA ALA A 48 -4.64 -0.20 -1.86
C ALA A 48 -3.49 0.36 -0.99
N THR A 49 -3.34 1.68 -0.93
CA THR A 49 -2.35 2.34 -0.06
C THR A 49 -2.64 2.08 1.41
N ILE A 50 -3.91 2.18 1.81
CA ILE A 50 -4.34 1.87 3.19
C ILE A 50 -4.08 0.39 3.50
N THR A 51 -4.43 -0.50 2.59
CA THR A 51 -4.19 -1.95 2.74
C THR A 51 -2.70 -2.25 2.89
N TYR A 52 -1.87 -1.66 2.03
CA TYR A 52 -0.42 -1.77 2.10
C TYR A 52 0.11 -1.32 3.48
N TYR A 53 -0.36 -0.18 3.96
CA TYR A 53 0.04 0.35 5.27
C TYR A 53 -0.40 -0.57 6.42
N LEU A 54 -1.62 -1.06 6.40
CA LEU A 54 -2.12 -1.97 7.45
C LEU A 54 -1.34 -3.28 7.51
N LEU A 55 -0.85 -3.76 6.38
CA LEU A 55 -0.08 -5.01 6.31
C LEU A 55 1.40 -4.84 6.65
N SER A 56 1.98 -3.69 6.35
CA SER A 56 3.42 -3.46 6.45
C SER A 56 3.83 -2.43 7.51
N GLU A 57 2.90 -1.60 7.95
CA GLU A 57 3.17 -0.38 8.74
C GLU A 57 4.07 0.62 8.00
N CYS A 58 4.19 0.46 6.69
CA CYS A 58 4.98 1.31 5.81
C CYS A 58 4.12 1.87 4.70
N LEU A 59 4.60 2.93 4.04
CA LEU A 59 3.99 3.47 2.84
C LEU A 59 4.75 3.03 1.59
N PRO A 60 4.04 2.85 0.45
CA PRO A 60 4.68 2.38 -0.78
C PRO A 60 5.72 3.36 -1.35
N PHE A 61 5.63 4.65 -1.00
CA PHE A 61 6.59 5.69 -1.39
C PHE A 61 7.12 6.39 -0.14
N PRO A 62 8.45 6.41 0.08
CA PRO A 62 9.05 6.93 1.31
C PRO A 62 9.34 8.44 1.28
N GLY A 63 8.75 9.21 0.37
CA GLY A 63 8.97 10.64 0.24
C GLY A 63 8.78 11.39 1.57
N ARG A 64 9.77 12.20 1.96
CA ARG A 64 9.79 12.92 3.25
C ARG A 64 9.10 14.27 3.20
N ASN A 65 8.92 14.82 2.02
CA ASN A 65 8.27 16.10 1.79
C ASN A 65 7.35 16.02 0.57
N PRO A 66 6.41 16.95 0.39
CA PRO A 66 5.45 16.90 -0.70
C PRO A 66 6.07 16.85 -2.10
N ARG A 67 7.17 17.58 -2.31
CA ARG A 67 7.88 17.61 -3.61
C ARG A 67 8.49 16.27 -3.95
N GLU A 68 9.18 15.66 -3.01
CA GLU A 68 9.81 14.34 -3.18
C GLU A 68 8.75 13.27 -3.42
N LEU A 69 7.68 13.27 -2.63
CA LEU A 69 6.56 12.35 -2.79
C LEU A 69 5.90 12.50 -4.16
N PHE A 70 5.64 13.73 -4.58
CA PHE A 70 5.06 14.02 -5.89
C PHE A 70 5.93 13.47 -7.02
N GLN A 71 7.24 13.68 -6.93
CA GLN A 71 8.19 13.17 -7.92
C GLN A 71 8.20 11.63 -7.94
N GLN A 72 8.17 10.99 -6.78
CA GLN A 72 8.11 9.53 -6.68
C GLN A 72 6.82 8.96 -7.30
N LEU A 73 5.69 9.56 -6.98
CA LEU A 73 4.39 9.14 -7.52
C LEU A 73 4.32 9.20 -9.04
N LEU A 74 5.00 10.16 -9.66
CA LEU A 74 4.99 10.35 -11.11
C LEU A 74 6.05 9.52 -11.86
N SER A 75 7.16 9.19 -11.21
CA SER A 75 8.33 8.64 -11.91
C SER A 75 8.86 7.31 -11.37
N GLN A 76 8.44 6.90 -10.19
CA GLN A 76 8.93 5.68 -9.57
C GLN A 76 7.83 4.64 -9.40
N ASP A 77 8.22 3.38 -9.31
CA ASP A 77 7.31 2.32 -8.92
C ASP A 77 7.22 2.22 -7.39
N PRO A 78 6.06 1.79 -6.85
CA PRO A 78 5.93 1.57 -5.42
C PRO A 78 6.86 0.43 -4.97
N ILE A 79 7.33 0.53 -3.73
CA ILE A 79 8.12 -0.53 -3.12
C ILE A 79 7.25 -1.79 -3.00
N PRO A 80 7.67 -2.94 -3.51
CA PRO A 80 6.91 -4.18 -3.34
C PRO A 80 6.60 -4.46 -1.87
N LEU A 81 5.40 -4.95 -1.59
CA LEU A 81 4.90 -5.13 -0.22
C LEU A 81 5.87 -5.91 0.67
N ASN A 82 6.39 -7.04 0.17
CA ASN A 82 7.32 -7.87 0.94
C ASN A 82 8.71 -7.24 1.15
N GLN A 83 9.01 -6.16 0.43
CA GLN A 83 10.25 -5.39 0.56
C GLN A 83 10.11 -4.14 1.44
N ALA A 84 8.89 -3.83 1.88
CA ALA A 84 8.62 -2.64 2.67
C ALA A 84 9.31 -2.67 4.03
N LYS A 85 9.34 -3.83 4.65
CA LYS A 85 9.90 -4.06 5.97
C LYS A 85 10.51 -5.45 6.07
N ARG A 86 11.58 -5.59 6.85
CA ARG A 86 12.17 -6.91 7.12
C ARG A 86 11.17 -7.85 7.77
N GLY A 87 11.19 -9.11 7.35
CA GLY A 87 10.38 -10.17 7.93
C GLY A 87 8.98 -10.30 7.35
N LEU A 88 8.58 -9.42 6.43
CA LEU A 88 7.31 -9.59 5.72
C LEU A 88 7.40 -10.75 4.73
N ARG A 89 6.41 -11.65 4.79
CA ARG A 89 6.34 -12.85 3.94
C ARG A 89 4.91 -13.14 3.54
N PHE A 90 4.29 -12.21 2.85
CA PHE A 90 2.99 -12.46 2.23
C PHE A 90 3.15 -13.35 1.00
N SER A 91 2.12 -14.13 0.68
CA SER A 91 2.13 -14.94 -0.55
C SER A 91 2.28 -14.03 -1.78
N PRO A 92 2.81 -14.55 -2.90
CA PRO A 92 2.85 -13.80 -4.16
C PRO A 92 1.48 -13.30 -4.60
N ALA A 93 0.41 -14.04 -4.32
CA ALA A 93 -0.96 -13.67 -4.67
C ALA A 93 -1.43 -12.45 -3.85
N VAL A 94 -1.16 -12.40 -2.55
CA VAL A 94 -1.50 -11.27 -1.68
C VAL A 94 -0.71 -10.03 -2.09
N GLU A 95 0.60 -10.15 -2.29
CA GLU A 95 1.43 -9.05 -2.76
C GLU A 95 0.93 -8.53 -4.11
N ALA A 96 0.67 -9.40 -5.07
CA ALA A 96 0.18 -9.01 -6.39
C ALA A 96 -1.18 -8.30 -6.32
N ALA A 97 -2.10 -8.76 -5.46
CA ALA A 97 -3.40 -8.13 -5.29
C ALA A 97 -3.28 -6.71 -4.75
N VAL A 98 -2.44 -6.47 -3.75
CA VAL A 98 -2.20 -5.13 -3.19
C VAL A 98 -1.52 -4.24 -4.23
N MET A 99 -0.44 -4.73 -4.86
CA MET A 99 0.32 -3.95 -5.83
C MET A 99 -0.48 -3.62 -7.09
N ASN A 100 -1.49 -4.44 -7.44
CA ASN A 100 -2.41 -4.13 -8.53
C ASN A 100 -3.14 -2.81 -8.30
N GLY A 101 -3.63 -2.56 -7.09
CA GLY A 101 -4.30 -1.29 -6.75
C GLY A 101 -3.37 -0.07 -6.78
N LEU A 102 -2.07 -0.29 -6.71
CA LEU A 102 -1.05 0.78 -6.75
C LEU A 102 -0.48 1.02 -8.16
N GLN A 103 -1.01 0.38 -9.18
CA GLN A 103 -0.59 0.61 -10.57
C GLN A 103 -0.87 2.05 -10.98
N ARG A 104 0.14 2.72 -11.54
CA ARG A 104 -0.01 4.06 -12.12
C ARG A 104 -0.84 4.00 -13.40
N ASP A 105 -0.60 2.99 -14.21
CA ASP A 105 -1.35 2.74 -15.43
C ASP A 105 -2.77 2.24 -15.09
N LEU A 106 -3.77 3.06 -15.42
CA LEU A 106 -5.17 2.74 -15.14
C LEU A 106 -5.66 1.49 -15.87
N SER A 107 -5.06 1.14 -17.01
CA SER A 107 -5.41 -0.09 -17.75
C SER A 107 -5.02 -1.35 -16.99
N LYS A 108 -4.05 -1.26 -16.10
CA LYS A 108 -3.52 -2.36 -15.28
C LYS A 108 -4.10 -2.39 -13.87
N ARG A 109 -4.65 -1.28 -13.40
CA ARG A 109 -5.28 -1.18 -12.08
C ARG A 109 -6.69 -1.76 -12.12
N SER A 110 -7.12 -2.37 -11.02
CA SER A 110 -8.52 -2.81 -10.84
C SER A 110 -9.50 -1.70 -11.21
N LYS A 111 -10.57 -2.07 -11.88
CA LYS A 111 -11.56 -1.13 -12.43
C LYS A 111 -12.46 -0.52 -11.35
N SER A 112 -12.68 -1.26 -10.28
CA SER A 112 -13.58 -0.88 -9.19
C SER A 112 -13.04 -1.29 -7.84
N VAL A 113 -13.54 -0.66 -6.80
CA VAL A 113 -13.25 -1.03 -5.40
C VAL A 113 -13.70 -2.47 -5.12
N ASP A 114 -14.83 -2.88 -5.66
CA ASP A 114 -15.33 -4.25 -5.51
C ASP A 114 -14.39 -5.28 -6.15
N GLU A 115 -13.91 -5.02 -7.37
CA GLU A 115 -12.94 -5.89 -8.04
C GLU A 115 -11.64 -6.02 -7.23
N PHE A 116 -11.10 -4.92 -6.75
CA PHE A 116 -9.92 -4.92 -5.90
C PHE A 116 -10.14 -5.71 -4.61
N ALA A 117 -11.25 -5.45 -3.92
CA ALA A 117 -11.59 -6.12 -2.66
C ALA A 117 -11.75 -7.63 -2.84
N ARG A 118 -12.44 -8.07 -3.88
CA ARG A 118 -12.60 -9.50 -4.19
C ARG A 118 -11.27 -10.17 -4.50
N GLY A 119 -10.43 -9.54 -5.30
CA GLY A 119 -9.10 -10.06 -5.64
C GLY A 119 -8.22 -10.23 -4.40
N PHE A 120 -8.21 -9.22 -3.54
CA PHE A 120 -7.47 -9.26 -2.27
C PHE A 120 -8.03 -10.35 -1.32
N CYS A 121 -9.33 -10.39 -1.10
CA CYS A 121 -9.96 -11.39 -0.23
C CYS A 121 -9.72 -12.82 -0.73
N THR A 122 -9.77 -13.06 -2.03
CA THR A 122 -9.47 -14.36 -2.62
C THR A 122 -8.02 -14.76 -2.35
N ALA A 123 -7.07 -13.84 -2.59
CA ALA A 123 -5.65 -14.09 -2.33
C ALA A 123 -5.37 -14.44 -0.86
N VAL A 124 -6.02 -13.74 0.07
CA VAL A 124 -5.90 -13.99 1.51
C VAL A 124 -6.47 -15.35 1.91
N ARG A 125 -7.64 -15.72 1.36
CA ARG A 125 -8.27 -17.02 1.65
C ARG A 125 -7.43 -18.19 1.16
N ASP A 126 -6.86 -18.07 -0.03
CA ASP A 126 -5.99 -19.10 -0.61
C ASP A 126 -4.71 -19.28 0.22
N GLU A 127 -4.16 -18.20 0.77
CA GLU A 127 -3.02 -18.25 1.68
C GLU A 127 -3.38 -18.99 2.99
N GLY A 128 -4.56 -18.74 3.54
CA GLY A 128 -5.06 -19.39 4.77
C GLY A 128 -5.35 -20.88 4.58
N GLY A 129 -5.68 -21.32 3.38
CA GLY A 129 -5.96 -22.72 3.05
C GLY A 129 -4.72 -23.60 2.88
N GLN A 130 -3.55 -23.03 2.58
CA GLN A 130 -2.32 -23.78 2.30
C GLN A 130 -1.35 -23.90 3.49
N LYS A 131 -1.42 -22.99 4.45
CA LYS A 131 -0.64 -23.06 5.70
C LYS A 131 -1.46 -22.34 6.74
N GLY A 132 -1.70 -22.90 7.91
CA GLY A 132 -2.30 -22.19 9.04
C GLY A 132 -1.58 -20.85 9.24
N GLY A 133 -1.88 -19.89 8.36
CA GLY A 133 -1.02 -18.79 8.05
C GLY A 133 -1.13 -17.68 9.05
N PHE A 134 -0.16 -16.79 8.98
CA PHE A 134 0.02 -15.57 9.75
C PHE A 134 -1.29 -14.75 9.93
N LEU A 135 -2.15 -14.69 8.90
CA LEU A 135 -3.42 -13.97 8.96
C LEU A 135 -4.45 -14.71 9.84
N ALA A 136 -4.46 -16.03 9.84
CA ALA A 136 -5.30 -16.79 10.76
C ALA A 136 -4.90 -16.54 12.23
N ASN A 137 -3.62 -16.32 12.49
CA ASN A 137 -3.13 -15.94 13.81
C ASN A 137 -3.45 -14.49 14.18
N LEU A 138 -3.50 -13.58 13.23
CA LEU A 138 -3.87 -12.18 13.46
C LEU A 138 -5.34 -12.06 13.89
N PHE A 139 -6.22 -12.83 13.25
CA PHE A 139 -7.65 -12.85 13.57
C PHE A 139 -8.00 -13.80 14.71
N ARG A 140 -7.10 -14.68 15.12
CA ARG A 140 -7.29 -15.60 16.25
C ARG A 140 -7.07 -14.97 17.61
N LYS A 141 -6.33 -13.88 17.69
CA LYS A 141 -6.20 -13.08 18.92
C LYS A 141 -7.29 -12.01 19.00
N GLY A 142 -8.53 -12.47 19.01
CA GLY A 142 -9.61 -11.65 19.52
C GLY A 142 -9.41 -11.43 21.03
N PRO A 143 -9.84 -10.28 21.55
CA PRO A 143 -9.74 -10.04 22.99
C PRO A 143 -10.52 -11.11 23.74
N ARG A 144 -9.87 -11.72 24.71
CA ARG A 144 -10.55 -12.49 25.73
C ARG A 144 -11.24 -11.52 26.68
#